data_c043f5e817b29239dfa774b4708f4806
#
_entry.id   c043f5e817b29239dfa774b4708f4806
#
_cell.length_a   1.000
_cell.length_b   1.000
_cell.length_c   1.000
_cell.angle_alpha   90.00
_cell.angle_beta   90.00
_cell.angle_gamma   90.00
#
_symmetry.space_group_name_H-M   'P 1'
#
loop_
_entity.id
_entity.type
_entity.pdbx_description
1 polymer ?
#
loop_
_entity_poly.entity_id
_entity_poly.type
_entity_poly.pdbx_seq_one_letter_code
_entity_poly.pdbx_strand_id
1 'polypeptide(L)'
;SDELLMSFSAGQMPDALGIIVACHLEKCIHCRQHAALYDRLGGEILMNTEEAPVAPQLLDNLLCKLDLPEPNSANESQTGTAPGSRSEIQAVKNLPKPLRRFVTKEFEQLPWSGMSKSIKEFVLPISGNGYTAKFYKISAGKELPVHTHKGNEYTLVLDGSFSDKAGDYHQGDFILADSHTIHQPKAANDGDCICFAVMDAPIKMTGFFGRMLNPFLK
;
A
#
# COMPACT_ATOMS: atom_id res chain seq x y z
N SER A 1 10.15 7.12 7.83
CA SER A 1 10.40 8.20 8.80
C SER A 1 9.51 8.01 10.02
N ASP A 2 9.91 8.58 11.15
CA ASP A 2 9.15 8.52 12.40
C ASP A 2 7.80 9.21 12.29
N GLU A 3 7.71 10.28 11.51
CA GLU A 3 6.45 10.98 11.21
C GLU A 3 5.38 10.06 10.60
N LEU A 4 5.77 9.21 9.64
CA LEU A 4 4.85 8.24 9.05
C LEU A 4 4.37 7.22 10.09
N LEU A 5 5.26 6.69 10.91
CA LEU A 5 4.91 5.71 11.93
C LEU A 5 4.02 6.31 13.04
N MET A 6 4.32 7.53 13.45
CA MET A 6 3.50 8.26 14.43
C MET A 6 2.10 8.54 13.88
N SER A 7 2.00 9.02 12.63
CA SER A 7 0.72 9.26 11.95
C SER A 7 -0.08 7.97 11.76
N PHE A 8 0.62 6.84 11.49
CA PHE A 8 0.01 5.51 11.40
C PHE A 8 -0.58 5.08 12.74
N SER A 9 0.21 5.15 13.82
CA SER A 9 -0.24 4.80 15.19
C SER A 9 -1.36 5.71 15.69
N ALA A 10 -1.37 6.99 15.28
CA ALA A 10 -2.46 7.91 15.60
C ALA A 10 -3.74 7.70 14.76
N GLY A 11 -3.75 6.77 13.80
CA GLY A 11 -4.89 6.53 12.92
C GLY A 11 -5.23 7.69 11.99
N GLN A 12 -4.28 8.57 11.69
CA GLN A 12 -4.49 9.82 10.92
C GLN A 12 -4.06 9.69 9.45
N MET A 13 -3.76 8.46 8.98
CA MET A 13 -3.34 8.27 7.61
C MET A 13 -4.50 8.07 6.64
N PRO A 14 -4.39 8.57 5.39
CA PRO A 14 -5.21 8.11 4.28
C PRO A 14 -5.09 6.59 4.09
N ASP A 15 -6.18 5.90 3.72
CA ASP A 15 -6.27 4.44 3.65
C ASP A 15 -5.12 3.81 2.84
N ALA A 16 -4.86 4.35 1.63
CA ALA A 16 -3.80 3.83 0.77
C ALA A 16 -2.42 3.89 1.43
N LEU A 17 -2.12 5.01 2.11
CA LEU A 17 -0.85 5.21 2.80
C LEU A 17 -0.77 4.34 4.06
N GLY A 18 -1.85 4.20 4.82
CA GLY A 18 -1.92 3.29 5.96
C GLY A 18 -1.70 1.82 5.55
N ILE A 19 -2.25 1.41 4.41
CA ILE A 19 -2.07 0.04 3.88
C ILE A 19 -0.61 -0.24 3.52
N ILE A 20 0.08 0.66 2.81
CA ILE A 20 1.49 0.41 2.45
C ILE A 20 2.39 0.39 3.68
N VAL A 21 2.14 1.26 4.67
CA VAL A 21 2.86 1.22 5.96
C VAL A 21 2.59 -0.10 6.67
N ALA A 22 1.33 -0.53 6.79
CA ALA A 22 0.98 -1.82 7.40
C ALA A 22 1.67 -3.00 6.71
N CYS A 23 1.78 -2.99 5.37
CA CYS A 23 2.51 -4.01 4.61
C CYS A 23 4.01 -4.03 4.95
N HIS A 24 4.64 -2.87 5.08
CA HIS A 24 6.04 -2.78 5.49
C HIS A 24 6.24 -3.28 6.92
N LEU A 25 5.34 -2.95 7.84
CA LEU A 25 5.40 -3.39 9.23
C LEU A 25 5.31 -4.92 9.38
N GLU A 26 4.75 -5.66 8.42
CA GLU A 26 4.81 -7.13 8.44
C GLU A 26 6.24 -7.68 8.29
N LYS A 27 7.13 -6.95 7.63
CA LYS A 27 8.49 -7.38 7.33
C LYS A 27 9.54 -6.72 8.21
N CYS A 28 9.40 -5.44 8.51
CA CYS A 28 10.41 -4.66 9.22
C CYS A 28 10.21 -4.69 10.75
N ILE A 29 11.06 -5.42 11.47
CA ILE A 29 11.00 -5.49 12.95
C ILE A 29 11.27 -4.14 13.60
N HIS A 30 12.20 -3.34 13.04
CA HIS A 30 12.55 -2.02 13.58
C HIS A 30 11.36 -1.07 13.52
N CYS A 31 10.69 -0.96 12.36
CA CYS A 31 9.52 -0.11 12.22
C CYS A 31 8.36 -0.57 13.10
N ARG A 32 8.17 -1.90 13.30
CA ARG A 32 7.18 -2.40 14.27
C ARG A 32 7.47 -1.97 15.70
N GLN A 33 8.72 -2.01 16.12
CA GLN A 33 9.12 -1.57 17.46
C GLN A 33 8.86 -0.07 17.67
N HIS A 34 9.14 0.75 16.66
CA HIS A 34 8.85 2.20 16.71
C HIS A 34 7.34 2.45 16.72
N ALA A 35 6.56 1.78 15.88
CA ALA A 35 5.10 1.90 15.91
C ALA A 35 4.53 1.51 17.30
N ALA A 36 4.98 0.39 17.87
CA ALA A 36 4.57 -0.02 19.22
C ALA A 36 4.98 0.98 20.32
N LEU A 37 6.05 1.75 20.12
CA LEU A 37 6.42 2.84 21.04
C LEU A 37 5.39 3.98 20.94
N TYR A 38 4.99 4.38 19.73
CA TYR A 38 3.98 5.41 19.52
C TYR A 38 2.60 4.99 20.01
N ASP A 39 2.22 3.71 19.84
CA ASP A 39 0.97 3.15 20.38
C ASP A 39 0.95 3.25 21.92
N ARG A 40 2.07 2.92 22.60
CA ARG A 40 2.18 3.07 24.05
C ARG A 40 2.10 4.53 24.48
N LEU A 41 2.75 5.44 23.77
CA LEU A 41 2.66 6.87 24.05
C LEU A 41 1.20 7.36 23.93
N GLY A 42 0.49 6.95 22.87
CA GLY A 42 -0.92 7.25 22.70
C GLY A 42 -1.78 6.70 23.84
N GLY A 43 -1.49 5.48 24.29
CA GLY A 43 -2.14 4.86 25.44
C GLY A 43 -1.93 5.64 26.74
N GLU A 44 -0.70 6.09 27.01
CA GLU A 44 -0.39 6.93 28.18
C GLU A 44 -1.13 8.28 28.14
N ILE A 45 -1.21 8.90 26.95
CA ILE A 45 -1.99 10.13 26.79
C ILE A 45 -3.45 9.88 27.07
N LEU A 46 -4.03 8.80 26.54
CA LEU A 46 -5.43 8.42 26.76
C LEU A 46 -5.71 8.17 28.25
N MET A 47 -4.86 7.42 28.93
CA MET A 47 -5.01 7.10 30.36
C MET A 47 -4.93 8.34 31.27
N ASN A 48 -4.26 9.39 30.82
CA ASN A 48 -4.12 10.66 31.56
C ASN A 48 -5.09 11.75 31.04
N THR A 49 -5.96 11.45 30.10
CA THR A 49 -6.99 12.37 29.61
C THR A 49 -8.18 12.35 30.57
N GLU A 50 -8.74 13.53 30.84
CA GLU A 50 -9.92 13.68 31.67
C GLU A 50 -11.12 12.90 31.10
N GLU A 51 -11.81 12.14 31.95
CA GLU A 51 -12.98 11.37 31.53
C GLU A 51 -14.13 12.28 31.12
N ALA A 52 -14.68 12.05 29.93
CA ALA A 52 -15.88 12.73 29.47
C ALA A 52 -17.15 12.04 30.01
N PRO A 53 -18.13 12.78 30.55
CA PRO A 53 -19.39 12.20 31.00
C PRO A 53 -20.15 11.58 29.81
N VAL A 54 -20.60 10.36 29.97
CA VAL A 54 -21.44 9.65 29.00
C VAL A 54 -22.85 9.46 29.56
N ALA A 55 -23.85 9.36 28.67
CA ALA A 55 -25.22 9.08 29.11
C ALA A 55 -25.29 7.74 29.84
N PRO A 56 -25.94 7.66 31.04
CA PRO A 56 -25.99 6.42 31.83
C PRO A 56 -26.51 5.19 31.07
N GLN A 57 -27.40 5.42 30.09
CA GLN A 57 -28.01 4.38 29.27
C GLN A 57 -27.17 3.96 28.04
N LEU A 58 -25.99 4.56 27.84
CA LEU A 58 -25.19 4.31 26.63
C LEU A 58 -24.77 2.85 26.51
N LEU A 59 -24.30 2.26 27.61
CA LEU A 59 -23.89 0.86 27.65
C LEU A 59 -25.06 -0.09 27.35
N ASP A 60 -26.19 0.11 28.03
CA ASP A 60 -27.39 -0.74 27.84
C ASP A 60 -27.88 -0.65 26.41
N ASN A 61 -27.90 0.56 25.82
CA ASN A 61 -28.28 0.78 24.43
C ASN A 61 -27.32 0.10 23.42
N LEU A 62 -26.04 0.02 23.74
CA LEU A 62 -25.06 -0.69 22.91
C LEU A 62 -25.22 -2.20 23.04
N LEU A 63 -25.38 -2.71 24.26
CA LEU A 63 -25.58 -4.15 24.50
C LEU A 63 -26.86 -4.66 23.83
N CYS A 64 -27.97 -3.95 23.94
CA CYS A 64 -29.21 -4.30 23.23
C CYS A 64 -29.06 -4.34 21.71
N LYS A 65 -28.13 -3.57 21.12
CA LYS A 65 -27.86 -3.60 19.67
C LYS A 65 -27.05 -4.81 19.23
N LEU A 66 -26.26 -5.40 20.14
CA LEU A 66 -25.50 -6.62 19.82
C LEU A 66 -26.41 -7.86 19.71
N ASP A 67 -27.55 -7.85 20.41
CA ASP A 67 -28.53 -8.95 20.36
C ASP A 67 -29.52 -8.82 19.19
N LEU A 68 -29.50 -7.70 18.44
CA LEU A 68 -30.32 -7.55 17.25
C LEU A 68 -29.75 -8.41 16.12
N PRO A 69 -30.61 -9.13 15.35
CA PRO A 69 -30.16 -9.78 14.12
C PRO A 69 -29.54 -8.69 13.22
N GLU A 70 -28.42 -9.03 12.60
CA GLU A 70 -27.77 -8.10 11.67
C GLU A 70 -28.80 -7.60 10.64
N PRO A 71 -28.90 -6.28 10.39
CA PRO A 71 -29.77 -5.79 9.35
C PRO A 71 -29.39 -6.54 8.07
N ASN A 72 -30.36 -7.25 7.49
CA ASN A 72 -30.17 -7.93 6.21
C ASN A 72 -29.46 -6.95 5.26
N SER A 73 -28.19 -7.11 5.09
CA SER A 73 -27.40 -6.50 4.01
C SER A 73 -27.80 -7.22 2.72
N ALA A 74 -29.05 -7.00 2.33
CA ALA A 74 -29.50 -7.33 0.99
C ALA A 74 -28.75 -6.41 0.04
N ASN A 75 -27.55 -6.78 -0.31
CA ASN A 75 -26.76 -6.47 -1.51
C ASN A 75 -25.24 -6.43 -1.31
N GLU A 76 -24.70 -7.09 -0.28
CA GLU A 76 -23.31 -7.50 -0.41
C GLU A 76 -23.33 -8.95 -0.90
N SER A 77 -23.04 -9.10 -2.18
CA SER A 77 -22.85 -10.39 -2.81
C SER A 77 -21.93 -11.24 -1.95
N GLN A 78 -22.51 -12.24 -1.28
CA GLN A 78 -21.77 -13.33 -0.68
C GLN A 78 -21.04 -14.04 -1.83
N THR A 79 -19.87 -13.57 -2.19
CA THR A 79 -18.88 -14.45 -2.77
C THR A 79 -18.35 -15.31 -1.63
N GLY A 80 -19.17 -16.31 -1.26
CA GLY A 80 -18.70 -17.46 -0.52
C GLY A 80 -17.58 -18.08 -1.33
N THR A 81 -16.35 -17.82 -0.93
CA THR A 81 -15.19 -18.57 -1.39
C THR A 81 -15.35 -19.99 -0.89
N ALA A 82 -15.82 -20.86 -1.80
CA ALA A 82 -15.56 -22.29 -1.67
C ALA A 82 -14.04 -22.47 -1.45
N PRO A 83 -13.59 -23.47 -0.65
CA PRO A 83 -12.18 -23.70 -0.41
C PRO A 83 -11.50 -24.00 -1.75
N GLY A 84 -10.84 -22.98 -2.32
CA GLY A 84 -10.05 -23.10 -3.51
C GLY A 84 -8.92 -24.10 -3.31
N SER A 85 -8.57 -24.79 -4.36
CA SER A 85 -7.57 -25.85 -4.39
C SER A 85 -6.24 -25.35 -3.82
N ARG A 86 -5.48 -26.24 -3.24
CA ARG A 86 -4.20 -25.96 -2.53
C ARG A 86 -3.16 -25.18 -3.36
N SER A 87 -3.29 -25.12 -4.69
CA SER A 87 -2.39 -24.36 -5.58
C SER A 87 -2.74 -22.86 -5.64
N GLU A 88 -4.01 -22.48 -5.48
CA GLU A 88 -4.45 -21.06 -5.46
C GLU A 88 -3.95 -20.30 -4.22
N ILE A 89 -3.67 -21.03 -3.13
CA ILE A 89 -3.20 -20.48 -1.85
C ILE A 89 -1.72 -20.06 -1.93
N GLN A 90 -0.94 -20.50 -2.91
CA GLN A 90 0.52 -20.30 -2.92
C GLN A 90 0.94 -18.93 -3.46
N ALA A 91 0.32 -18.44 -4.50
CA ALA A 91 0.61 -17.11 -5.08
C ALA A 91 0.16 -15.96 -4.15
N VAL A 92 -0.95 -16.17 -3.41
CA VAL A 92 -1.44 -15.20 -2.41
C VAL A 92 -0.66 -15.24 -1.10
N LYS A 93 0.10 -16.33 -0.83
CA LYS A 93 0.86 -16.49 0.43
C LYS A 93 1.96 -15.45 0.63
N ASN A 94 2.55 -14.94 -0.43
CA ASN A 94 3.65 -13.96 -0.35
C ASN A 94 3.16 -12.52 -0.31
N LEU A 95 1.86 -12.28 -0.59
CA LEU A 95 1.29 -10.94 -0.53
C LEU A 95 1.03 -10.56 0.93
N PRO A 96 1.45 -9.36 1.39
CA PRO A 96 1.15 -8.85 2.72
C PRO A 96 -0.35 -8.90 3.03
N LYS A 97 -0.69 -9.24 4.26
CA LYS A 97 -2.09 -9.42 4.67
C LYS A 97 -2.99 -8.22 4.34
N PRO A 98 -2.57 -6.95 4.56
CA PRO A 98 -3.42 -5.80 4.25
C PRO A 98 -3.83 -5.71 2.77
N LEU A 99 -3.04 -6.27 1.85
CA LEU A 99 -3.33 -6.25 0.41
C LEU A 99 -4.24 -7.39 -0.05
N ARG A 100 -4.38 -8.48 0.72
CA ARG A 100 -5.11 -9.69 0.28
C ARG A 100 -6.58 -9.44 0.00
N ARG A 101 -7.22 -8.47 0.66
CA ARG A 101 -8.63 -8.10 0.42
C ARG A 101 -8.85 -7.41 -0.94
N PHE A 102 -7.79 -6.84 -1.54
CA PHE A 102 -7.85 -6.13 -2.82
C PHE A 102 -7.41 -7.00 -4.00
N VAL A 103 -6.79 -8.15 -3.72
CA VAL A 103 -6.24 -9.05 -4.74
C VAL A 103 -6.90 -10.41 -4.58
N THR A 104 -7.98 -10.61 -5.32
CA THR A 104 -8.79 -11.84 -5.25
C THR A 104 -8.38 -12.89 -6.27
N LYS A 105 -7.46 -12.56 -7.18
CA LYS A 105 -6.91 -13.44 -8.23
C LYS A 105 -5.41 -13.64 -8.02
N GLU A 106 -4.87 -14.68 -8.63
CA GLU A 106 -3.42 -14.83 -8.71
C GLU A 106 -2.80 -13.59 -9.35
N PHE A 107 -1.60 -13.24 -8.92
CA PHE A 107 -0.92 -11.99 -9.30
C PHE A 107 -0.72 -11.92 -10.82
N GLU A 108 -0.48 -13.06 -11.47
CA GLU A 108 -0.34 -13.21 -12.92
C GLU A 108 -1.63 -12.94 -13.68
N GLN A 109 -2.78 -13.20 -13.06
CA GLN A 109 -4.12 -13.06 -13.64
C GLN A 109 -4.73 -11.66 -13.41
N LEU A 110 -4.00 -10.77 -12.73
CA LEU A 110 -4.47 -9.39 -12.60
C LEU A 110 -4.59 -8.73 -13.98
N PRO A 111 -5.57 -7.83 -14.18
CA PRO A 111 -5.74 -7.15 -15.45
C PRO A 111 -4.68 -6.05 -15.61
N TRP A 112 -3.44 -6.51 -15.81
CA TRP A 112 -2.30 -5.62 -15.98
C TRP A 112 -2.48 -4.73 -17.21
N SER A 113 -2.39 -3.42 -17.01
CA SER A 113 -2.20 -2.44 -18.09
C SER A 113 -0.71 -2.18 -18.28
N GLY A 114 -0.29 -1.72 -19.44
CA GLY A 114 1.13 -1.61 -19.73
C GLY A 114 1.55 -0.26 -20.24
N MET A 115 2.61 0.32 -19.64
CA MET A 115 3.40 1.36 -20.30
C MET A 115 4.24 0.77 -21.45
N SER A 116 4.58 -0.52 -21.37
CA SER A 116 5.28 -1.29 -22.40
C SER A 116 5.07 -2.80 -22.15
N LYS A 117 5.63 -3.65 -23.06
CA LYS A 117 5.63 -5.12 -22.85
C LYS A 117 6.36 -5.54 -21.56
N SER A 118 7.32 -4.74 -21.10
CA SER A 118 8.22 -5.06 -19.99
C SER A 118 7.89 -4.30 -18.70
N ILE A 119 6.99 -3.32 -18.76
CA ILE A 119 6.58 -2.50 -17.61
C ILE A 119 5.06 -2.51 -17.58
N LYS A 120 4.51 -3.12 -16.55
CA LYS A 120 3.07 -3.26 -16.35
C LYS A 120 2.65 -2.61 -15.04
N GLU A 121 1.43 -2.09 -15.00
CA GLU A 121 0.83 -1.57 -13.79
C GLU A 121 -0.57 -2.14 -13.57
N PHE A 122 -0.99 -2.20 -12.33
CA PHE A 122 -2.35 -2.52 -11.93
C PHE A 122 -2.78 -1.52 -10.84
N VAL A 123 -3.84 -0.76 -11.12
CA VAL A 123 -4.41 0.19 -10.15
C VAL A 123 -5.29 -0.58 -9.18
N LEU A 124 -4.99 -0.47 -7.89
CA LEU A 124 -5.81 -1.08 -6.84
C LEU A 124 -7.06 -0.25 -6.58
N PRO A 125 -8.20 -0.88 -6.29
CA PRO A 125 -9.44 -0.19 -5.95
C PRO A 125 -9.42 0.33 -4.49
N ILE A 126 -8.38 1.10 -4.15
CA ILE A 126 -8.24 1.75 -2.86
C ILE A 126 -8.54 3.22 -3.11
N SER A 127 -9.76 3.63 -2.76
CA SER A 127 -10.21 5.01 -2.93
C SER A 127 -9.98 5.82 -1.66
N GLY A 128 -9.68 7.08 -1.82
CA GLY A 128 -9.68 8.06 -0.73
C GLY A 128 -8.57 9.09 -0.79
N ASN A 129 -8.91 10.33 -0.48
CA ASN A 129 -8.02 11.44 -0.13
C ASN A 129 -6.92 11.82 -1.15
N GLY A 130 -7.17 11.61 -2.46
CA GLY A 130 -6.25 12.05 -3.51
C GLY A 130 -5.06 11.13 -3.76
N TYR A 131 -4.98 9.98 -3.07
CA TYR A 131 -3.92 8.98 -3.29
C TYR A 131 -4.32 7.96 -4.34
N THR A 132 -3.34 7.55 -5.15
CA THR A 132 -3.45 6.43 -6.09
C THR A 132 -2.56 5.29 -5.62
N ALA A 133 -3.11 4.09 -5.55
CA ALA A 133 -2.39 2.86 -5.17
C ALA A 133 -2.23 1.95 -6.39
N LYS A 134 -1.00 1.51 -6.68
CA LYS A 134 -0.68 0.69 -7.86
C LYS A 134 0.30 -0.42 -7.53
N PHE A 135 0.17 -1.53 -8.23
CA PHE A 135 1.29 -2.44 -8.42
C PHE A 135 2.04 -2.07 -9.70
N TYR A 136 3.36 -2.14 -9.62
CA TYR A 136 4.24 -2.15 -10.79
C TYR A 136 4.91 -3.50 -10.89
N LYS A 137 4.97 -4.02 -12.13
CA LYS A 137 5.75 -5.20 -12.48
C LYS A 137 6.73 -4.81 -13.58
N ILE A 138 8.02 -4.91 -13.26
CA ILE A 138 9.12 -4.57 -14.15
C ILE A 138 9.87 -5.87 -14.46
N SER A 139 9.95 -6.24 -15.74
CA SER A 139 10.64 -7.46 -16.13
C SER A 139 12.14 -7.38 -15.85
N ALA A 140 12.75 -8.54 -15.59
CA ALA A 140 14.17 -8.69 -15.29
C ALA A 140 15.07 -7.87 -16.24
N GLY A 141 16.00 -7.10 -15.67
CA GLY A 141 16.96 -6.27 -16.37
C GLY A 141 16.37 -5.06 -17.11
N LYS A 142 15.06 -4.82 -16.98
CA LYS A 142 14.41 -3.65 -17.62
C LYS A 142 14.38 -2.47 -16.67
N GLU A 143 14.33 -1.27 -17.25
CA GLU A 143 14.35 -0.02 -16.52
C GLU A 143 13.13 0.86 -16.87
N LEU A 144 12.66 1.63 -15.91
CA LEU A 144 11.70 2.68 -16.16
C LEU A 144 12.40 3.86 -16.86
N PRO A 145 11.66 4.66 -17.65
CA PRO A 145 12.17 5.92 -18.13
C PRO A 145 12.59 6.83 -16.97
N VAL A 146 13.58 7.71 -17.23
CA VAL A 146 13.97 8.74 -16.25
C VAL A 146 12.78 9.62 -15.92
N HIS A 147 12.43 9.72 -14.65
CA HIS A 147 11.28 10.50 -14.20
C HIS A 147 11.53 11.17 -12.84
N THR A 148 10.64 12.07 -12.49
CA THR A 148 10.48 12.66 -11.16
C THR A 148 9.00 12.61 -10.76
N HIS A 149 8.68 13.12 -9.60
CA HIS A 149 7.34 13.11 -9.04
C HIS A 149 6.80 14.54 -8.95
N LYS A 150 5.47 14.71 -9.08
CA LYS A 150 4.82 16.00 -8.79
C LYS A 150 4.50 16.16 -7.31
N GLY A 151 4.47 15.07 -6.60
CA GLY A 151 4.25 14.93 -5.16
C GLY A 151 5.15 13.87 -4.59
N ASN A 152 4.63 13.08 -3.64
CA ASN A 152 5.34 11.97 -3.01
C ASN A 152 4.92 10.63 -3.62
N GLU A 153 5.88 9.74 -3.77
CA GLU A 153 5.65 8.33 -4.06
C GLU A 153 6.27 7.48 -2.95
N TYR A 154 5.45 6.64 -2.37
CA TYR A 154 5.84 5.64 -1.37
C TYR A 154 5.86 4.29 -2.06
N THR A 155 7.02 3.65 -2.12
CA THR A 155 7.20 2.37 -2.80
C THR A 155 7.67 1.30 -1.83
N LEU A 156 6.98 0.15 -1.83
CA LEU A 156 7.37 -1.07 -1.11
C LEU A 156 7.72 -2.15 -2.12
N VAL A 157 8.92 -2.70 -2.03
CA VAL A 157 9.32 -3.85 -2.85
C VAL A 157 8.63 -5.10 -2.30
N LEU A 158 7.74 -5.71 -3.10
CA LEU A 158 7.02 -6.92 -2.71
C LEU A 158 7.76 -8.19 -3.09
N ASP A 159 8.45 -8.18 -4.25
CA ASP A 159 9.21 -9.32 -4.77
C ASP A 159 10.31 -8.84 -5.72
N GLY A 160 11.40 -9.61 -5.81
CA GLY A 160 12.58 -9.23 -6.58
C GLY A 160 13.34 -8.05 -5.98
N SER A 161 14.02 -7.31 -6.84
CA SER A 161 14.82 -6.15 -6.46
C SER A 161 14.97 -5.17 -7.63
N PHE A 162 15.29 -3.93 -7.30
CA PHE A 162 15.69 -2.92 -8.30
C PHE A 162 16.80 -2.03 -7.74
N SER A 163 17.50 -1.34 -8.64
CA SER A 163 18.50 -0.34 -8.29
C SER A 163 18.26 0.97 -9.02
N ASP A 164 18.74 2.06 -8.45
CA ASP A 164 18.86 3.35 -9.09
C ASP A 164 20.15 4.07 -8.63
N LYS A 165 20.29 5.36 -8.90
CA LYS A 165 21.49 6.14 -8.50
C LYS A 165 21.65 6.28 -6.98
N ALA A 166 20.58 6.12 -6.22
CA ALA A 166 20.60 6.29 -4.77
C ALA A 166 20.94 4.98 -4.03
N GLY A 167 20.70 3.80 -4.66
CA GLY A 167 21.05 2.50 -4.07
C GLY A 167 20.36 1.32 -4.68
N ASP A 168 20.52 0.17 -3.99
CA ASP A 168 19.89 -1.09 -4.30
C ASP A 168 18.77 -1.37 -3.30
N TYR A 169 17.62 -1.82 -3.80
CA TYR A 169 16.42 -2.04 -3.01
C TYR A 169 15.91 -3.45 -3.21
N HIS A 170 15.60 -4.12 -2.10
CA HIS A 170 15.23 -5.53 -2.04
C HIS A 170 13.85 -5.71 -1.41
N GLN A 171 13.34 -6.92 -1.46
CA GLN A 171 12.05 -7.28 -0.88
C GLN A 171 11.92 -6.80 0.59
N GLY A 172 10.88 -6.03 0.86
CA GLY A 172 10.59 -5.42 2.17
C GLY A 172 11.10 -4.01 2.34
N ASP A 173 11.96 -3.51 1.44
CA ASP A 173 12.43 -2.13 1.48
C ASP A 173 11.31 -1.15 1.15
N PHE A 174 11.31 -0.04 1.89
CA PHE A 174 10.34 1.04 1.76
C PHE A 174 11.06 2.32 1.34
N ILE A 175 10.68 2.85 0.21
CA ILE A 175 11.32 4.00 -0.43
C ILE A 175 10.34 5.17 -0.48
N LEU A 176 10.82 6.38 -0.21
CA LEU A 176 10.11 7.62 -0.43
C LEU A 176 10.83 8.41 -1.52
N ALA A 177 10.12 8.73 -2.58
CA ALA A 177 10.56 9.65 -3.62
C ALA A 177 9.63 10.87 -3.66
N ASP A 178 10.19 12.04 -3.94
CA ASP A 178 9.50 13.32 -3.95
C ASP A 178 9.79 14.10 -5.24
N SER A 179 9.34 15.35 -5.30
CA SER A 179 9.55 16.24 -6.45
C SER A 179 11.03 16.59 -6.73
N HIS A 180 11.92 16.36 -5.78
CA HIS A 180 13.37 16.58 -5.92
C HIS A 180 14.09 15.30 -6.37
N THR A 181 13.44 14.16 -6.25
CA THR A 181 13.97 12.86 -6.64
C THR A 181 13.86 12.69 -8.15
N ILE A 182 15.00 12.57 -8.84
CA ILE A 182 15.09 12.21 -10.26
C ILE A 182 15.78 10.87 -10.34
N HIS A 183 15.05 9.83 -10.77
CA HIS A 183 15.59 8.49 -10.80
C HIS A 183 15.17 7.69 -12.04
N GLN A 184 15.84 6.55 -12.22
CA GLN A 184 15.59 5.57 -13.25
C GLN A 184 15.72 4.18 -12.65
N PRO A 185 14.66 3.66 -12.00
CA PRO A 185 14.69 2.34 -11.41
C PRO A 185 14.90 1.26 -12.47
N LYS A 186 15.80 0.31 -12.18
CA LYS A 186 16.13 -0.82 -13.04
C LYS A 186 15.97 -2.12 -12.25
N ALA A 187 15.10 -3.01 -12.71
CA ALA A 187 14.95 -4.33 -12.10
C ALA A 187 16.26 -5.14 -12.25
N ALA A 188 16.59 -5.94 -11.25
CA ALA A 188 17.72 -6.86 -11.31
C ALA A 188 17.58 -7.85 -12.48
N ASN A 189 18.70 -8.48 -12.87
CA ASN A 189 18.70 -9.40 -14.02
C ASN A 189 18.20 -10.81 -13.67
N ASP A 190 18.10 -11.13 -12.40
CA ASP A 190 17.78 -12.47 -11.88
C ASP A 190 16.27 -12.72 -11.71
N GLY A 191 15.43 -11.70 -11.82
CA GLY A 191 13.99 -11.84 -11.72
C GLY A 191 13.22 -10.56 -12.00
N ASP A 192 11.91 -10.71 -12.18
CA ASP A 192 11.00 -9.56 -12.27
C ASP A 192 10.95 -8.84 -10.91
N CYS A 193 10.84 -7.52 -10.94
CA CYS A 193 10.62 -6.72 -9.74
C CYS A 193 9.14 -6.33 -9.63
N ILE A 194 8.55 -6.60 -8.48
CA ILE A 194 7.16 -6.25 -8.16
C ILE A 194 7.15 -5.27 -7.01
N CYS A 195 6.58 -4.10 -7.24
CA CYS A 195 6.45 -3.04 -6.26
C CYS A 195 4.98 -2.71 -5.99
N PHE A 196 4.68 -2.35 -4.75
CA PHE A 196 3.46 -1.67 -4.37
C PHE A 196 3.79 -0.19 -4.16
N ALA A 197 3.17 0.68 -4.95
CA ALA A 197 3.38 2.12 -4.89
C ALA A 197 2.09 2.85 -4.52
N VAL A 198 2.23 3.86 -3.67
CA VAL A 198 1.17 4.80 -3.28
C VAL A 198 1.68 6.21 -3.54
N MET A 199 0.92 7.00 -4.29
CA MET A 199 1.33 8.33 -4.69
C MET A 199 0.20 9.35 -4.52
N ASP A 200 0.55 10.58 -4.12
CA ASP A 200 -0.39 11.70 -3.98
C ASP A 200 -0.49 12.56 -5.24
N ALA A 201 0.41 12.36 -6.20
CA ALA A 201 0.39 13.02 -7.50
C ALA A 201 1.04 12.15 -8.58
N PRO A 202 0.71 12.35 -9.87
CA PRO A 202 1.28 11.54 -10.95
C PRO A 202 2.78 11.80 -11.14
N ILE A 203 3.48 10.78 -11.66
CA ILE A 203 4.87 10.89 -12.07
C ILE A 203 5.01 11.89 -13.23
N LYS A 204 6.19 12.49 -13.36
CA LYS A 204 6.55 13.42 -14.42
C LYS A 204 7.79 12.89 -15.17
N MET A 205 7.62 12.52 -16.43
CA MET A 205 8.74 12.11 -17.28
C MET A 205 9.64 13.29 -17.58
N THR A 206 10.95 13.13 -17.40
CA THR A 206 11.94 14.21 -17.56
C THR A 206 12.74 14.09 -18.86
N GLY A 207 12.83 12.90 -19.47
CA GLY A 207 13.52 12.66 -20.73
C GLY A 207 12.86 13.37 -21.92
N PHE A 208 13.63 13.66 -22.97
CA PHE A 208 13.16 14.40 -24.16
C PHE A 208 11.89 13.82 -24.77
N PHE A 209 11.85 12.50 -24.99
CA PHE A 209 10.65 11.79 -25.48
C PHE A 209 9.60 11.59 -24.41
N GLY A 210 10.00 11.41 -23.15
CA GLY A 210 9.09 11.21 -22.03
C GLY A 210 8.21 12.43 -21.73
N ARG A 211 8.70 13.63 -22.00
CA ARG A 211 7.93 14.88 -21.84
C ARG A 211 6.66 14.92 -22.68
N MET A 212 6.67 14.27 -23.85
CA MET A 212 5.49 14.18 -24.73
C MET A 212 4.39 13.27 -24.14
N LEU A 213 4.75 12.37 -23.23
CA LEU A 213 3.79 11.46 -22.58
C LEU A 213 3.12 12.08 -21.34
N ASN A 214 3.70 13.14 -20.75
CA ASN A 214 3.19 13.76 -19.54
C ASN A 214 1.69 14.16 -19.56
N PRO A 215 1.10 14.64 -20.67
CA PRO A 215 -0.33 14.96 -20.72
C PRO A 215 -1.25 13.74 -20.56
N PHE A 216 -0.73 12.52 -20.78
CA PHE A 216 -1.48 11.26 -20.72
C PHE A 216 -1.27 10.52 -19.39
N LEU A 217 -0.33 10.97 -18.55
CA LEU A 217 -0.07 10.39 -17.22
C LEU A 217 -1.00 11.08 -16.20
N LYS A 218 -2.03 10.36 -15.77
CA LYS A 218 -3.00 10.79 -14.76
C LYS A 218 -2.80 10.00 -13.48
#